data_6ea015142fd3c6ea3a3a001210bcddbd
#
_entry.id   6ea015142fd3c6ea3a3a001210bcddbd
#
_cell.length_a   1.000
_cell.length_b   1.000
_cell.length_c   1.000
_cell.angle_alpha   90.00
_cell.angle_beta   90.00
_cell.angle_gamma   90.00
#
_symmetry.space_group_name_H-M   'P 1'
#
loop_
_entity.id
_entity.type
_entity.pdbx_description
1 polymer ?
#
loop_
_entity_poly.entity_id
_entity_poly.type
_entity_poly.pdbx_seq_one_letter_code
_entity_poly.pdbx_strand_id
1 'polypeptide(L)'
;LAGFMRILTPGFVQAFVGRMLNIHPSLLPRHPGLHTHARALAAGDAEAGCTVHEVTSALDAGPILGQARLPVLAGDTAAALGARVLALEHRLYPAVLRRFA
;
A
#
# COMPACT_ATOMS: atom_id res chain seq x y z
N LEU A 1 6.91 -10.53 -3.54
CA LEU A 1 6.81 -10.73 -3.43
C LEU A 1 6.84 -10.84 -3.63
N ALA A 2 7.11 -10.79 -4.11
CA ALA A 2 7.19 -11.02 -4.18
C ALA A 2 7.78 -11.05 -4.44
N GLY A 3 8.28 -10.75 -4.69
CA GLY A 3 8.80 -11.02 -4.68
C GLY A 3 9.55 -10.64 -4.57
N PHE A 4 10.07 -10.50 -4.75
CA PHE A 4 10.41 -10.45 -4.11
C PHE A 4 10.25 -10.70 -3.78
N MET A 5 10.01 -10.46 -4.22
CA MET A 5 9.66 -10.60 -3.55
C MET A 5 9.22 -11.17 -3.49
N ARG A 6 9.24 -11.78 -3.73
CA ARG A 6 8.84 -12.32 -3.21
C ARG A 6 9.57 -12.81 -2.81
N ILE A 7 10.77 -13.27 -3.19
CA ILE A 7 11.16 -13.38 -2.22
C ILE A 7 10.80 -12.81 -1.16
N LEU A 8 11.03 -12.40 -0.88
CA LEU A 8 10.48 -11.80 0.20
C LEU A 8 9.05 -11.82 0.09
N THR A 9 8.42 -11.97 1.12
CA THR A 9 7.05 -11.93 1.11
C THR A 9 6.56 -10.72 0.51
N PRO A 10 5.41 -10.80 -0.10
CA PRO A 10 4.84 -9.68 -0.77
C PRO A 10 4.79 -8.47 0.12
N GLY A 11 5.20 -7.38 -0.38
CA GLY A 11 5.13 -6.12 0.31
C GLY A 11 6.31 -5.78 1.19
N PHE A 12 7.20 -6.75 1.44
CA PHE A 12 8.36 -6.47 2.26
C PHE A 12 9.62 -6.58 1.44
N VAL A 13 10.46 -5.55 1.51
CA VAL A 13 11.74 -5.57 0.85
C VAL A 13 12.73 -4.74 1.67
N GLN A 14 13.97 -5.18 1.68
CA GLN A 14 15.03 -4.42 2.32
C GLN A 14 15.60 -3.46 1.29
N ALA A 15 15.19 -2.22 1.34
CA ALA A 15 15.58 -1.21 0.35
C ALA A 15 16.94 -0.61 0.64
N PHE A 16 17.33 -0.59 1.91
CA PHE A 16 18.63 -0.08 2.33
C PHE A 16 19.14 -0.95 3.45
N VAL A 17 20.41 -0.81 3.75
CA VAL A 17 20.99 -1.54 4.88
C VAL A 17 20.21 -1.19 6.14
N GLY A 18 19.68 -2.20 6.79
CA GLY A 18 18.97 -2.06 8.06
C GLY A 18 17.57 -1.49 7.97
N ARG A 19 17.05 -1.29 6.77
CA ARG A 19 15.69 -0.75 6.61
C ARG A 19 14.82 -1.67 5.81
N MET A 20 13.58 -1.81 6.24
CA MET A 20 12.59 -2.60 5.52
C MET A 20 11.40 -1.72 5.19
N LEU A 21 10.86 -1.91 4.01
CA LEU A 21 9.69 -1.17 3.55
C LEU A 21 8.52 -2.12 3.35
N ASN A 22 7.33 -1.60 3.52
CA ASN A 22 6.11 -2.33 3.27
C ASN A 22 5.18 -1.45 2.44
N ILE A 23 4.43 -2.08 1.54
CA ILE A 23 3.37 -1.38 0.84
C ILE A 23 2.04 -1.86 1.41
N HIS A 24 1.18 -0.91 1.79
CA HIS A 24 -0.11 -1.19 2.39
C HIS A 24 -1.21 -0.66 1.47
N PRO A 25 -2.28 -1.47 1.23
CA PRO A 25 -3.30 -1.11 0.25
C PRO A 25 -4.36 -0.15 0.80
N SER A 26 -3.93 0.91 1.44
CA SER A 26 -4.81 2.01 1.85
C SER A 26 -4.01 3.30 1.93
N LEU A 27 -4.72 4.41 2.06
CA LEU A 27 -4.11 5.73 2.28
C LEU A 27 -3.92 5.91 3.79
N LEU A 28 -2.85 5.35 4.33
CA LEU A 28 -2.58 5.47 5.76
C LEU A 28 -2.53 6.95 6.18
N PRO A 29 -3.00 7.26 7.37
CA PRO A 29 -3.38 6.39 8.47
C PRO A 29 -4.79 5.79 8.37
N ARG A 30 -5.48 5.96 7.26
CA ARG A 30 -6.80 5.34 7.09
C ARG A 30 -6.64 3.84 6.86
N HIS A 31 -7.53 3.09 7.48
CA HIS A 31 -7.70 1.65 7.27
C HIS A 31 -6.40 0.84 7.44
N PRO A 32 -5.74 0.93 8.58
CA PRO A 32 -4.64 0.02 8.86
C PRO A 32 -5.18 -1.40 9.02
N GLY A 33 -4.31 -2.39 8.85
CA GLY A 33 -4.71 -3.79 9.02
C GLY A 33 -5.33 -4.39 7.76
N LEU A 34 -6.31 -5.28 7.94
CA LEU A 34 -6.87 -6.09 6.87
C LEU A 34 -8.15 -5.50 6.29
N HIS A 35 -8.56 -6.03 5.15
CA HIS A 35 -9.85 -5.71 4.51
C HIS A 35 -10.00 -4.24 4.18
N THR A 36 -8.92 -3.62 3.70
CA THR A 36 -8.88 -2.17 3.48
C THR A 36 -9.88 -1.70 2.45
N HIS A 37 -10.08 -2.46 1.38
CA HIS A 37 -10.97 -2.04 0.30
C HIS A 37 -12.43 -2.05 0.75
N ALA A 38 -12.83 -3.12 1.44
CA ALA A 38 -14.18 -3.19 1.98
C ALA A 38 -14.44 -2.09 3.00
N ARG A 39 -13.44 -1.79 3.82
CA ARG A 39 -13.56 -0.75 4.85
C ARG A 39 -13.61 0.64 4.24
N ALA A 40 -12.82 0.89 3.18
CA ALA A 40 -12.88 2.17 2.48
C ALA A 40 -14.25 2.40 1.85
N LEU A 41 -14.82 1.36 1.26
CA LEU A 41 -16.16 1.44 0.68
C LEU A 41 -17.22 1.67 1.75
N ALA A 42 -17.13 0.94 2.87
CA ALA A 42 -18.08 1.08 3.97
C ALA A 42 -18.02 2.47 4.61
N ALA A 43 -16.85 3.08 4.63
CA ALA A 43 -16.66 4.42 5.18
C ALA A 43 -17.11 5.52 4.21
N GLY A 44 -17.41 5.17 2.97
CA GLY A 44 -17.80 6.17 1.98
C GLY A 44 -16.65 7.05 1.51
N ASP A 45 -15.42 6.52 1.53
CA ASP A 45 -14.26 7.30 1.12
C ASP A 45 -14.36 7.69 -0.36
N ALA A 46 -14.01 8.94 -0.66
CA ALA A 46 -14.00 9.41 -2.04
C ALA A 46 -12.77 8.92 -2.79
N GLU A 47 -11.69 8.66 -2.06
CA GLU A 47 -10.42 8.19 -2.62
C GLU A 47 -9.92 6.99 -1.86
N ALA A 48 -9.17 6.14 -2.56
CA ALA A 48 -8.45 5.02 -1.99
C ALA A 48 -7.06 5.01 -2.60
N GLY A 49 -6.23 4.07 -2.18
CA GLY A 49 -4.89 3.98 -2.73
C GLY A 49 -4.01 3.09 -1.93
N CYS A 50 -2.72 3.38 -1.98
CA CYS A 50 -1.71 2.58 -1.30
C CYS A 50 -0.63 3.47 -0.72
N THR A 51 0.08 2.93 0.25
CA THR A 51 1.12 3.65 0.99
C THR A 51 2.35 2.77 1.12
N VAL A 52 3.51 3.33 0.82
CA VAL A 52 4.79 2.69 1.13
C VAL A 52 5.32 3.35 2.40
N HIS A 53 5.67 2.54 3.38
CA HIS A 53 6.16 3.04 4.65
C HIS A 53 7.28 2.17 5.19
N GLU A 54 8.05 2.74 6.10
CA GLU A 54 9.08 1.99 6.83
C GLU A 54 8.41 1.05 7.82
N VAL A 55 8.93 -0.17 7.91
CA VAL A 55 8.42 -1.14 8.89
C VAL A 55 8.95 -0.79 10.26
N THR A 56 8.05 -0.71 11.23
CA THR A 56 8.38 -0.48 12.64
C THR A 56 7.67 -1.53 13.47
N SER A 57 7.84 -1.47 14.78
CA SER A 57 7.13 -2.38 15.68
C SER A 57 5.63 -2.11 15.74
N ALA A 58 5.19 -0.92 15.34
CA ALA A 58 3.78 -0.58 15.30
C ALA A 58 3.19 -0.97 13.94
N LEU A 59 2.03 -1.60 13.95
CA LEU A 59 1.39 -2.08 12.73
C LEU A 59 0.97 -0.90 11.85
N ASP A 60 1.46 -0.91 10.61
CA ASP A 60 1.11 0.09 9.58
C ASP A 60 1.25 1.54 10.06
N ALA A 61 2.21 1.81 10.93
CA ALA A 61 2.37 3.13 11.54
C ALA A 61 3.77 3.71 11.39
N GLY A 62 4.62 3.10 10.59
CA GLY A 62 5.96 3.65 10.34
C GLY A 62 5.94 4.88 9.45
N PRO A 63 7.07 5.57 9.32
CA PRO A 63 7.15 6.77 8.48
C PRO A 63 6.69 6.51 7.05
N ILE A 64 5.85 7.38 6.52
CA ILE A 64 5.33 7.25 5.17
C ILE A 64 6.36 7.80 4.18
N LEU A 65 6.71 6.98 3.20
CA LEU A 65 7.70 7.34 2.19
C LEU A 65 7.05 7.71 0.86
N GLY A 66 5.83 7.25 0.61
CA GLY A 66 5.10 7.61 -0.59
C GLY A 66 3.68 7.07 -0.55
N GLN A 67 2.80 7.76 -1.25
CA GLN A 67 1.41 7.33 -1.41
C GLN A 67 0.97 7.57 -2.84
N ALA A 68 0.07 6.73 -3.32
CA ALA A 68 -0.61 6.94 -4.58
C ALA A 68 -2.10 6.75 -4.35
N ARG A 69 -2.92 7.54 -5.03
CA ARG A 69 -4.35 7.53 -4.81
C ARG A 69 -5.13 7.46 -6.10
N LEU A 70 -6.35 6.98 -6.00
CA LEU A 70 -7.29 6.91 -7.11
C LEU A 70 -8.69 7.17 -6.58
N PRO A 71 -9.62 7.57 -7.45
CA PRO A 71 -11.00 7.79 -7.01
C PRO A 71 -11.73 6.48 -6.79
N VAL A 72 -12.57 6.45 -5.77
CA VAL A 72 -13.55 5.38 -5.59
C VAL A 72 -14.72 5.69 -6.52
N LEU A 73 -15.11 4.72 -7.34
CA LEU A 73 -16.15 4.93 -8.33
C LEU A 73 -17.49 4.41 -7.81
N ALA A 74 -18.56 5.02 -8.30
CA ALA A 74 -19.90 4.54 -7.97
C ALA A 74 -20.03 3.08 -8.43
N GLY A 75 -20.55 2.24 -7.55
CA GLY A 75 -20.70 0.83 -7.85
C GLY A 75 -19.45 -0.02 -7.65
N ASP A 76 -18.36 0.55 -7.15
CA ASP A 76 -17.16 -0.23 -6.86
C ASP A 76 -17.46 -1.34 -5.85
N THR A 77 -16.92 -2.51 -6.13
CA THR A 77 -16.87 -3.60 -5.16
C THR A 77 -15.46 -3.64 -4.55
N ALA A 78 -15.32 -4.37 -3.45
CA ALA A 78 -13.99 -4.55 -2.87
C ALA A 78 -13.03 -5.19 -3.87
N ALA A 79 -13.50 -6.14 -4.67
CA ALA A 79 -12.66 -6.80 -5.67
C ALA A 79 -12.23 -5.83 -6.78
N ALA A 80 -13.15 -5.01 -7.28
CA ALA A 80 -12.83 -4.05 -8.33
C ALA A 80 -11.86 -2.98 -7.83
N LEU A 81 -12.13 -2.45 -6.65
CA LEU A 81 -11.26 -1.45 -6.05
C LEU A 81 -9.88 -2.05 -5.77
N GLY A 82 -9.84 -3.26 -5.23
CA GLY A 82 -8.59 -3.94 -4.94
C GLY A 82 -7.72 -4.16 -6.17
N ALA A 83 -8.33 -4.52 -7.30
CA ALA A 83 -7.59 -4.71 -8.55
C ALA A 83 -6.95 -3.40 -9.02
N ARG A 84 -7.68 -2.30 -8.91
CA ARG A 84 -7.16 -0.98 -9.31
C ARG A 84 -6.07 -0.50 -8.37
N VAL A 85 -6.24 -0.72 -7.07
CA VAL A 85 -5.21 -0.37 -6.09
C VAL A 85 -3.95 -1.21 -6.29
N LEU A 86 -4.10 -2.50 -6.60
CA LEU A 86 -2.94 -3.36 -6.87
C LEU A 86 -2.12 -2.85 -8.06
N ALA A 87 -2.78 -2.45 -9.14
CA ALA A 87 -2.08 -1.88 -10.28
C ALA A 87 -1.33 -0.60 -9.89
N LEU A 88 -1.92 0.19 -9.00
CA LEU A 88 -1.30 1.40 -8.49
C LEU A 88 -0.08 1.08 -7.62
N GLU A 89 -0.16 0.03 -6.80
CA GLU A 89 0.97 -0.43 -5.99
C GLU A 89 2.17 -0.80 -6.86
N HIS A 90 1.91 -1.48 -7.98
CA HIS A 90 2.97 -1.89 -8.90
C HIS A 90 3.69 -0.71 -9.53
N ARG A 91 3.10 0.46 -9.54
CA ARG A 91 3.74 1.68 -10.02
C ARG A 91 4.42 2.46 -8.90
N LEU A 92 3.79 2.49 -7.75
CA LEU A 92 4.31 3.27 -6.62
C LEU A 92 5.58 2.66 -6.04
N TYR A 93 5.59 1.35 -5.83
CA TYR A 93 6.69 0.70 -5.13
C TYR A 93 8.04 0.91 -5.83
N PRO A 94 8.15 0.64 -7.14
CA PRO A 94 9.41 0.90 -7.83
C PRO A 94 9.81 2.38 -7.81
N ALA A 95 8.83 3.28 -7.87
CA ALA A 95 9.13 4.72 -7.82
C ALA A 95 9.74 5.12 -6.49
N VAL A 96 9.20 4.58 -5.39
CA VAL A 96 9.75 4.85 -4.05
C VAL A 96 11.14 4.26 -3.93
N LEU A 97 11.35 3.03 -4.40
CA LEU A 97 12.65 2.39 -4.34
C LEU A 97 13.71 3.19 -5.10
N ARG A 98 13.37 3.71 -6.28
CA ARG A 98 14.30 4.53 -7.05
C ARG A 98 14.68 5.81 -6.32
N ARG A 99 13.74 6.38 -5.60
CA ARG A 99 13.97 7.63 -4.89
C ARG A 99 14.89 7.46 -3.69
N PHE A 100 14.82 6.32 -3.02
CA PHE A 100 15.54 6.10 -1.77
C PHE A 100 16.70 5.11 -1.88
N ALA A 101 16.93 4.56 -3.04
CA ALA A 101 18.02 3.61 -3.25
C ALA A 101 19.37 4.30 -3.34
#